data_aa6c7c93e38ce72600940e85faa4ca4b
#
_entry.id   aa6c7c93e38ce72600940e85faa4ca4b
#
_cell.length_a   1.000
_cell.length_b   1.000
_cell.length_c   1.000
_cell.angle_alpha   90.00
_cell.angle_beta   90.00
_cell.angle_gamma   90.00
#
_symmetry.space_group_name_H-M   'P 1'
#
loop_
_entity.id
_entity.type
_entity.pdbx_description
1 polymer ?
#
loop_
_entity_poly.entity_id
_entity_poly.type
_entity_poly.pdbx_seq_one_letter_code
_entity_poly.pdbx_strand_id
1 'polypeptide(L)'
;MDVAVMVLCVMMVIALGVRLFPIFITKMQVDNFADELVREAEISGRVGSETANRQRILEEKTRIHPSVHWSKTGNLQLNEEVTVTVTVQENLGLFGNFGSFPITIRARASGKSEVYWK
;
A
#
# COMPACT_ATOMS: atom_id res chain seq x y z
N MET A 1 -15.53 -40.68 -2.12
CA MET A 1 -15.10 -39.52 -2.92
C MET A 1 -14.02 -39.98 -3.89
N ASP A 2 -14.16 -39.62 -5.13
CA ASP A 2 -13.23 -40.01 -6.19
C ASP A 2 -11.90 -39.29 -6.01
N VAL A 3 -10.79 -40.01 -6.19
CA VAL A 3 -9.44 -39.45 -6.08
C VAL A 3 -9.22 -38.36 -7.13
N ALA A 4 -9.78 -38.55 -8.34
CA ALA A 4 -9.68 -37.55 -9.42
C ALA A 4 -10.33 -36.22 -9.02
N VAL A 5 -11.45 -36.25 -8.35
CA VAL A 5 -12.17 -35.07 -7.85
C VAL A 5 -11.35 -34.37 -6.77
N MET A 6 -10.75 -35.14 -5.85
CA MET A 6 -9.87 -34.59 -4.82
C MET A 6 -8.67 -33.86 -5.42
N VAL A 7 -8.00 -34.48 -6.39
CA VAL A 7 -6.84 -33.89 -7.06
C VAL A 7 -7.26 -32.61 -7.78
N LEU A 8 -8.42 -32.61 -8.44
CA LEU A 8 -8.92 -31.42 -9.13
C LEU A 8 -9.17 -30.28 -8.14
N CYS A 9 -9.80 -30.56 -7.01
CA CYS A 9 -10.06 -29.56 -5.98
C CYS A 9 -8.77 -28.97 -5.41
N VAL A 10 -7.76 -29.81 -5.15
CA VAL A 10 -6.47 -29.35 -4.64
C VAL A 10 -5.78 -28.47 -5.67
N MET A 11 -5.81 -28.84 -6.95
CA MET A 11 -5.23 -28.04 -8.01
C MET A 11 -5.92 -26.69 -8.17
N MET A 12 -7.25 -26.64 -8.00
CA MET A 12 -7.99 -25.37 -8.05
C MET A 12 -7.60 -24.44 -6.90
N VAL A 13 -7.44 -24.99 -5.69
CA VAL A 13 -7.03 -24.22 -4.51
C VAL A 13 -5.63 -23.65 -4.71
N ILE A 14 -4.70 -24.45 -5.23
CA ILE A 14 -3.33 -24.00 -5.51
C ILE A 14 -3.32 -22.92 -6.58
N ALA A 15 -4.08 -23.11 -7.67
CA ALA A 15 -4.18 -22.10 -8.72
C ALA A 15 -4.73 -20.79 -8.22
N LEU A 16 -5.74 -20.84 -7.35
CA LEU A 16 -6.33 -19.66 -6.74
C LEU A 16 -5.31 -18.95 -5.83
N GLY A 17 -4.56 -19.70 -5.03
CA GLY A 17 -3.52 -19.14 -4.18
C GLY A 17 -2.42 -18.44 -4.96
N VAL A 18 -1.99 -19.03 -6.09
CA VAL A 18 -0.99 -18.41 -6.98
C VAL A 18 -1.51 -17.11 -7.57
N ARG A 19 -2.79 -17.04 -7.90
CA ARG A 19 -3.40 -15.80 -8.44
C ARG A 19 -3.55 -14.72 -7.39
N LEU A 20 -3.76 -15.09 -6.13
CA LEU A 20 -3.90 -14.14 -5.03
C LEU A 20 -2.58 -13.64 -4.48
N PHE A 21 -1.50 -14.38 -4.69
CA PHE A 21 -0.18 -14.06 -4.14
C PHE A 21 0.31 -12.65 -4.53
N PRO A 22 0.20 -12.20 -5.79
CA PRO A 22 0.61 -10.83 -6.15
C PRO A 22 -0.16 -9.75 -5.40
N ILE A 23 -1.41 -10.00 -5.03
CA ILE A 23 -2.23 -9.06 -4.26
C ILE A 23 -1.64 -8.88 -2.87
N PHE A 24 -1.22 -9.96 -2.22
CA PHE A 24 -0.58 -9.89 -0.91
C PHE A 24 0.73 -9.10 -0.97
N ILE A 25 1.54 -9.31 -2.02
CA ILE A 25 2.78 -8.56 -2.21
C ILE A 25 2.48 -7.08 -2.41
N THR A 26 1.49 -6.73 -3.21
CA THR A 26 1.09 -5.34 -3.44
C THR A 26 0.60 -4.71 -2.14
N LYS A 27 -0.19 -5.44 -1.34
CA LYS A 27 -0.66 -4.94 -0.04
C LYS A 27 0.51 -4.65 0.89
N MET A 28 1.50 -5.53 0.94
CA MET A 28 2.72 -5.30 1.74
C MET A 28 3.49 -4.08 1.26
N GLN A 29 3.61 -3.89 -0.04
CA GLN A 29 4.26 -2.71 -0.62
C GLN A 29 3.51 -1.44 -0.29
N VAL A 30 2.19 -1.45 -0.36
CA VAL A 30 1.34 -0.29 -0.04
C VAL A 30 1.45 0.05 1.46
N ASP A 31 1.43 -0.95 2.33
CA ASP A 31 1.60 -0.76 3.78
C ASP A 31 2.96 -0.13 4.07
N ASN A 32 4.01 -0.68 3.46
CA ASN A 32 5.38 -0.17 3.63
C ASN A 32 5.53 1.24 3.09
N PHE A 33 4.89 1.54 1.97
CA PHE A 33 4.87 2.86 1.36
C PHE A 33 4.27 3.89 2.33
N ALA A 34 3.13 3.56 2.94
CA ALA A 34 2.48 4.43 3.91
C ALA A 34 3.36 4.64 5.15
N ASP A 35 3.98 3.58 5.67
CA ASP A 35 4.85 3.66 6.84
C ASP A 35 6.09 4.53 6.58
N GLU A 36 6.70 4.40 5.41
CA GLU A 36 7.87 5.19 5.03
C GLU A 36 7.51 6.67 4.86
N LEU A 37 6.35 6.96 4.27
CA LEU A 37 5.90 8.34 4.11
C LEU A 37 5.60 9.00 5.45
N VAL A 38 4.93 8.30 6.37
CA VAL A 38 4.62 8.87 7.67
C VAL A 38 5.88 9.05 8.51
N ARG A 39 6.84 8.15 8.38
CA ARG A 39 8.13 8.28 9.04
C ARG A 39 8.87 9.54 8.57
N GLU A 40 8.86 9.80 7.27
CA GLU A 40 9.48 11.01 6.72
C GLU A 40 8.80 12.27 7.27
N ALA A 41 7.47 12.25 7.38
CA ALA A 41 6.72 13.36 7.96
C ALA A 41 7.07 13.56 9.45
N GLU A 42 7.27 12.48 10.19
CA GLU A 42 7.67 12.56 11.62
C GLU A 42 9.06 13.18 11.75
N ILE A 43 10.01 12.74 10.96
CA ILE A 43 11.41 13.17 11.03
C ILE A 43 11.56 14.60 10.54
N SER A 44 10.93 14.95 9.42
CA SER A 44 11.02 16.31 8.87
C SER A 44 10.12 17.30 9.60
N GLY A 45 9.12 16.80 10.31
CA GLY A 45 8.16 17.63 11.03
C GLY A 45 7.21 18.40 10.13
N ARG A 46 7.06 17.94 8.88
CA ARG A 46 6.12 18.57 7.94
C ARG A 46 5.74 17.63 6.81
N VAL A 47 4.60 17.89 6.21
CA VAL A 47 4.16 17.24 4.98
C VAL A 47 4.34 18.25 3.85
N GLY A 48 5.34 18.03 3.02
CA GLY A 48 5.68 18.96 1.95
C GLY A 48 6.73 18.38 1.01
N SER A 49 7.77 19.17 0.69
CA SER A 49 8.79 18.77 -0.29
C SER A 49 9.51 17.47 0.09
N GLU A 50 9.80 17.26 1.37
CA GLU A 50 10.51 16.07 1.84
C GLU A 50 9.67 14.81 1.64
N THR A 51 8.38 14.86 2.01
CA THR A 51 7.49 13.72 1.84
C THR A 51 7.19 13.46 0.36
N ALA A 52 7.06 14.52 -0.45
CA ALA A 52 6.88 14.39 -1.89
C ALA A 52 8.11 13.74 -2.56
N ASN A 53 9.31 14.13 -2.14
CA ASN A 53 10.55 13.55 -2.64
C ASN A 53 10.66 12.07 -2.26
N ARG A 54 10.33 11.73 -1.03
CA ARG A 54 10.32 10.34 -0.56
C ARG A 54 9.31 9.51 -1.33
N GLN A 55 8.13 10.07 -1.58
CA GLN A 55 7.09 9.42 -2.37
C GLN A 55 7.61 9.07 -3.77
N ARG A 56 8.29 10.02 -4.42
CA ARG A 56 8.85 9.79 -5.75
C ARG A 56 9.88 8.66 -5.73
N ILE A 57 10.76 8.63 -4.72
CA ILE A 57 11.77 7.58 -4.58
C ILE A 57 11.10 6.22 -4.40
N LEU A 58 10.07 6.15 -3.56
CA LEU A 58 9.34 4.92 -3.32
C LEU A 58 8.59 4.44 -4.57
N GLU A 59 8.02 5.37 -5.36
CA GLU A 59 7.35 5.03 -6.61
C GLU A 59 8.35 4.43 -7.62
N GLU A 60 9.53 5.01 -7.74
CA GLU A 60 10.57 4.46 -8.61
C GLU A 60 11.03 3.08 -8.16
N LYS A 61 11.16 2.89 -6.85
CA LYS A 61 11.67 1.65 -6.26
C LYS A 61 10.66 0.51 -6.32
N THR A 62 9.40 0.80 -6.08
CA THR A 62 8.34 -0.20 -6.03
C THR A 62 7.60 -0.36 -7.36
N ARG A 63 7.74 0.62 -8.26
CA ARG A 63 7.03 0.69 -9.55
C ARG A 63 5.51 0.76 -9.41
N ILE A 64 5.03 1.19 -8.26
CA ILE A 64 3.61 1.46 -8.04
C ILE A 64 3.42 2.98 -7.94
N HIS A 65 2.27 3.45 -8.42
CA HIS A 65 1.92 4.87 -8.40
C HIS A 65 0.61 5.03 -7.64
N PRO A 66 0.64 4.93 -6.31
CA PRO A 66 -0.58 5.01 -5.52
C PRO A 66 -1.08 6.45 -5.39
N SER A 67 -2.36 6.58 -5.09
CA SER A 67 -2.91 7.85 -4.64
C SER A 67 -2.57 8.04 -3.16
N VAL A 68 -2.02 9.18 -2.82
CA VAL A 68 -1.60 9.49 -1.45
C VAL A 68 -2.44 10.64 -0.93
N HIS A 69 -3.03 10.46 0.24
CA HIS A 69 -3.83 11.47 0.90
C HIS A 69 -3.34 11.68 2.33
N TRP A 70 -3.11 12.93 2.68
CA TRP A 70 -2.65 13.31 4.02
C TRP A 70 -3.78 13.98 4.79
N SER A 71 -3.88 13.66 6.08
CA SER A 71 -4.86 14.32 6.95
C SER A 71 -4.51 15.78 7.22
N LYS A 72 -3.21 16.09 7.22
CA LYS A 72 -2.69 17.45 7.39
C LYS A 72 -1.51 17.67 6.46
N THR A 73 -1.30 18.91 6.05
CA THR A 73 -0.15 19.30 5.24
C THR A 73 0.55 20.48 5.89
N GLY A 74 1.79 20.74 5.47
CA GLY A 74 2.60 21.81 6.01
C GLY A 74 3.34 21.40 7.26
N ASN A 75 3.73 22.38 8.08
CA ASN A 75 4.50 22.13 9.28
C ASN A 75 3.65 21.45 10.36
N LEU A 76 4.24 20.47 11.01
CA LEU A 76 3.61 19.71 12.10
C LEU A 76 4.34 20.04 13.39
N GLN A 77 3.59 20.45 14.40
CA GLN A 77 4.17 20.71 15.73
C GLN A 77 4.51 19.38 16.42
N LEU A 78 5.36 19.47 17.42
CA LEU A 78 5.75 18.30 18.22
C LEU A 78 4.52 17.58 18.75
N ASN A 79 4.47 16.28 18.58
CA ASN A 79 3.37 15.39 18.95
C ASN A 79 2.06 15.62 18.18
N GLU A 80 2.08 16.47 17.15
CA GLU A 80 0.92 16.60 16.27
C GLU A 80 0.79 15.36 15.41
N GLU A 81 -0.39 14.75 15.44
CA GLU A 81 -0.63 13.53 14.70
C GLU A 81 -0.96 13.80 13.24
N VAL A 82 -0.36 13.01 12.36
CA VAL A 82 -0.66 13.03 10.95
C VAL A 82 -0.96 11.60 10.47
N THR A 83 -1.93 11.48 9.58
CA THR A 83 -2.30 10.20 8.99
C THR A 83 -2.13 10.30 7.48
N VAL A 84 -1.47 9.30 6.89
CA VAL A 84 -1.39 9.15 5.44
C VAL A 84 -2.22 7.95 5.02
N THR A 85 -2.99 8.13 3.94
CA THR A 85 -3.75 7.04 3.32
C THR A 85 -3.20 6.83 1.92
N VAL A 86 -2.75 5.61 1.64
CA VAL A 86 -2.17 5.23 0.34
C VAL A 86 -3.13 4.25 -0.30
N THR A 87 -3.56 4.53 -1.53
CA THR A 87 -4.56 3.72 -2.24
C THR A 87 -4.01 3.33 -3.61
N VAL A 88 -4.09 2.04 -3.92
CA VAL A 88 -3.69 1.49 -5.22
C VAL A 88 -4.86 0.68 -5.77
N GLN A 89 -5.11 0.80 -7.07
CA GLN A 89 -6.09 -0.04 -7.76
C GLN A 89 -5.36 -1.10 -8.57
N GLU A 90 -5.74 -2.35 -8.34
CA GLU A 90 -5.21 -3.50 -9.05
C GLU A 90 -6.36 -4.26 -9.71
N ASN A 91 -6.09 -4.86 -10.86
CA ASN A 91 -7.04 -5.75 -11.52
C ASN A 91 -6.70 -7.19 -11.18
N LEU A 92 -7.63 -7.89 -10.57
CA LEU A 92 -7.49 -9.31 -10.29
C LEU A 92 -8.03 -10.12 -11.45
N GLY A 93 -7.13 -10.70 -12.24
CA GLY A 93 -7.51 -11.61 -13.31
C GLY A 93 -7.55 -13.04 -12.80
N LEU A 94 -8.75 -13.54 -12.52
CA LEU A 94 -8.93 -14.91 -12.06
C LEU A 94 -8.83 -15.92 -13.21
N PHE A 95 -9.28 -15.53 -14.41
CA PHE A 95 -9.31 -16.39 -15.57
C PHE A 95 -8.76 -15.67 -16.81
N GLY A 96 -7.56 -15.08 -16.68
CA GLY A 96 -6.98 -14.27 -17.76
C GLY A 96 -7.77 -12.99 -17.97
N ASN A 97 -8.25 -12.75 -19.19
CA ASN A 97 -9.07 -11.58 -19.49
C ASN A 97 -10.53 -11.76 -19.05
N PHE A 98 -10.87 -12.94 -18.57
CA PHE A 98 -12.22 -13.26 -18.15
C PHE A 98 -12.30 -13.22 -16.63
N GLY A 99 -13.28 -12.52 -16.09
CA GLY A 99 -13.45 -12.42 -14.64
C GLY A 99 -12.47 -11.49 -13.96
N SER A 100 -11.97 -10.48 -14.67
CA SER A 100 -11.11 -9.46 -14.09
C SER A 100 -11.93 -8.53 -13.20
N PHE A 101 -11.46 -8.32 -11.96
CA PHE A 101 -12.13 -7.45 -11.00
C PHE A 101 -11.17 -6.35 -10.56
N PRO A 102 -11.61 -5.07 -10.55
CA PRO A 102 -10.80 -4.02 -9.94
C PRO A 102 -10.85 -4.18 -8.42
N ILE A 103 -9.66 -4.24 -7.80
CA ILE A 103 -9.53 -4.31 -6.35
C ILE A 103 -8.82 -3.05 -5.89
N THR A 104 -9.37 -2.40 -4.88
CA THR A 104 -8.74 -1.26 -4.24
C THR A 104 -7.98 -1.74 -3.01
N ILE A 105 -6.67 -1.51 -3.02
CA ILE A 105 -5.79 -1.83 -1.91
C ILE A 105 -5.46 -0.53 -1.21
N ARG A 106 -5.77 -0.45 0.08
CA ARG A 106 -5.60 0.76 0.87
C ARG A 106 -4.78 0.46 2.11
N ALA A 107 -3.85 1.35 2.40
CA ALA A 107 -3.07 1.31 3.63
C ALA A 107 -3.15 2.67 4.31
N ARG A 108 -3.17 2.67 5.63
CA ARG A 108 -3.19 3.87 6.43
C ARG A 108 -2.12 3.77 7.49
N ALA A 109 -1.34 4.83 7.64
CA ALA A 109 -0.33 4.91 8.68
C ALA A 109 -0.47 6.25 9.38
N SER A 110 -0.28 6.24 10.69
CA SER A 110 -0.35 7.44 11.52
C SER A 110 0.95 7.60 12.29
N GLY A 111 1.35 8.84 12.49
CA GLY A 111 2.54 9.14 13.26
C GLY A 111 2.42 10.52 13.89
N LYS A 112 3.37 10.85 14.75
CA LYS A 112 3.45 12.13 15.42
C LYS A 112 4.74 12.83 15.06
N SER A 113 4.67 14.14 14.86
CA SER A 113 5.87 14.93 14.57
C SER A 113 6.87 14.86 15.71
N GLU A 114 8.14 14.65 15.36
CA GLU A 114 9.26 14.68 16.30
C GLU A 114 9.94 16.06 16.35
N VAL A 115 9.47 16.99 15.52
CA VAL A 115 10.08 18.32 15.36
C VAL A 115 9.20 19.38 16.01
N TYR A 116 9.83 20.27 16.77
CA TYR A 116 9.17 21.43 17.35
C TYR A 116 9.47 22.66 16.48
N TRP A 117 8.41 23.30 16.01
CA TRP A 117 8.51 24.53 15.22
C TRP A 117 8.18 25.71 16.11
N LYS A 118 9.08 26.68 16.15
CA LYS A 118 8.84 27.95 16.86
C LYS A 118 8.08 28.93 16.00
#